data_da2a2b853b1ebb36fed7a46d24efe1b4
#
_entry.id   da2a2b853b1ebb36fed7a46d24efe1b4
#
_cell.length_a   1.000
_cell.length_b   1.000
_cell.length_c   1.000
_cell.angle_alpha   90.00
_cell.angle_beta   90.00
_cell.angle_gamma   90.00
#
_symmetry.space_group_name_H-M   'P 1'
#
loop_
_entity.id
_entity.type
_entity.pdbx_description
1 polymer ?
#
loop_
_entity_poly.entity_id
_entity_poly.type
_entity_poly.pdbx_seq_one_letter_code
_entity_poly.pdbx_strand_id
1 'polypeptide(L)'
;MIRKMKKEDKDIFIRMTEMFYASEAVLHPIPERYHRDAFDEIMRSNVYLGGYLFAFEGKPAGYAITAKSYSHEAGGITLWVDELFVLEEYRSKGIGSEFFNYLKATMDPSIARVRLEVESDNHRAIRFYRKIGFTELEYNQMYVDK
;
A
#
# COMPACT_ATOMS: atom_id res chain seq x y z
N MET A 1 -0.62 -5.18 -14.93
CA MET A 1 -0.55 -6.50 -14.23
C MET A 1 -0.11 -6.30 -12.80
N ILE A 2 -0.83 -6.91 -11.87
CA ILE A 2 -0.53 -6.88 -10.42
C ILE A 2 -0.13 -8.28 -9.97
N ARG A 3 0.92 -8.39 -9.17
CA ARG A 3 1.35 -9.66 -8.56
C ARG A 3 2.01 -9.45 -7.20
N LYS A 4 2.10 -10.51 -6.43
CA LYS A 4 2.90 -10.51 -5.20
C LYS A 4 4.39 -10.31 -5.54
N MET A 5 5.10 -9.63 -4.64
CA MET A 5 6.54 -9.45 -4.74
C MET A 5 7.28 -10.77 -4.60
N LYS A 6 8.44 -10.87 -5.25
CA LYS A 6 9.36 -11.98 -5.19
C LYS A 6 10.76 -11.49 -4.79
N LYS A 7 11.65 -12.40 -4.43
CA LYS A 7 13.01 -12.06 -3.96
C LYS A 7 13.80 -11.21 -4.96
N GLU A 8 13.63 -11.45 -6.24
CA GLU A 8 14.28 -10.71 -7.32
C GLU A 8 13.80 -9.26 -7.46
N ASP A 9 12.71 -8.88 -6.82
CA ASP A 9 12.16 -7.51 -6.88
C ASP A 9 12.83 -6.54 -5.89
N LYS A 10 13.79 -6.99 -5.09
CA LYS A 10 14.38 -6.20 -3.99
C LYS A 10 14.88 -4.83 -4.46
N ASP A 11 15.69 -4.80 -5.49
CA ASP A 11 16.32 -3.56 -5.95
C ASP A 11 15.32 -2.57 -6.53
N ILE A 12 14.33 -3.05 -7.28
CA ILE A 12 13.30 -2.17 -7.83
C ILE A 12 12.35 -1.67 -6.73
N PHE A 13 12.01 -2.51 -5.76
CA PHE A 13 11.22 -2.13 -4.61
C PHE A 13 11.92 -1.02 -3.81
N ILE A 14 13.19 -1.20 -3.44
CA ILE A 14 13.96 -0.19 -2.68
C ILE A 14 13.97 1.16 -3.41
N ARG A 15 14.28 1.17 -4.70
CA ARG A 15 14.24 2.40 -5.50
C ARG A 15 12.88 3.09 -5.48
N MET A 16 11.80 2.35 -5.62
CA MET A 16 10.45 2.92 -5.61
C MET A 16 10.02 3.42 -4.24
N THR A 17 10.40 2.74 -3.15
CA THR A 17 10.10 3.23 -1.79
C THR A 17 10.90 4.49 -1.45
N GLU A 18 12.15 4.59 -1.88
CA GLU A 18 12.93 5.83 -1.76
C GLU A 18 12.26 7.00 -2.47
N MET A 19 11.75 6.78 -3.68
CA MET A 19 10.97 7.79 -4.41
C MET A 19 9.68 8.17 -3.69
N PHE A 20 8.95 7.20 -3.15
CA PHE A 20 7.74 7.43 -2.38
C PHE A 20 8.01 8.28 -1.13
N TYR A 21 9.04 7.95 -0.35
CA TYR A 21 9.41 8.67 0.86
C TYR A 21 10.12 10.01 0.60
N ALA A 22 10.51 10.30 -0.62
CA ALA A 22 10.95 11.62 -1.07
C ALA A 22 9.80 12.48 -1.61
N SER A 23 8.57 11.95 -1.69
CA SER A 23 7.39 12.64 -2.21
C SER A 23 6.58 13.32 -1.11
N GLU A 24 5.60 14.14 -1.52
CA GLU A 24 4.64 14.79 -0.62
C GLU A 24 3.61 13.81 -0.01
N ALA A 25 3.63 12.54 -0.39
CA ALA A 25 2.70 11.53 0.12
C ALA A 25 3.02 11.07 1.54
N VAL A 26 4.17 11.42 2.08
CA VAL A 26 4.62 11.05 3.42
C VAL A 26 5.08 12.27 4.21
N LEU A 27 4.93 12.19 5.54
CA LEU A 27 5.25 13.31 6.44
C LEU A 27 6.76 13.51 6.63
N HIS A 28 7.55 12.42 6.62
CA HIS A 28 8.97 12.45 6.93
C HIS A 28 9.74 11.40 6.12
N PRO A 29 11.02 11.69 5.73
CA PRO A 29 11.92 10.66 5.23
C PRO A 29 12.22 9.66 6.35
N ILE A 30 12.56 8.44 5.98
CA ILE A 30 12.93 7.37 6.90
C ILE A 30 14.37 6.90 6.62
N PRO A 31 15.05 6.26 7.61
CA PRO A 31 16.36 5.69 7.39
C PRO A 31 16.38 4.67 6.23
N GLU A 32 17.41 4.69 5.41
CA GLU A 32 17.55 3.79 4.25
C GLU A 32 17.37 2.30 4.62
N ARG A 33 17.87 1.89 5.77
CA ARG A 33 17.74 0.49 6.23
C ARG A 33 16.28 0.05 6.38
N TYR A 34 15.34 0.97 6.68
CA TYR A 34 13.91 0.61 6.84
C TYR A 34 13.29 0.10 5.55
N HIS A 35 13.74 0.59 4.40
CA HIS A 35 13.28 0.06 3.11
C HIS A 35 13.69 -1.40 2.92
N ARG A 36 14.91 -1.76 3.33
CA ARG A 36 15.42 -3.14 3.28
C ARG A 36 14.73 -4.03 4.28
N ASP A 37 14.58 -3.54 5.52
CA ASP A 37 13.90 -4.27 6.59
C ASP A 37 12.45 -4.59 6.22
N ALA A 38 11.73 -3.64 5.60
CA ALA A 38 10.37 -3.85 5.12
C ALA A 38 10.31 -4.93 4.02
N PHE A 39 11.24 -4.90 3.07
CA PHE A 39 11.30 -5.94 2.03
C PHE A 39 11.59 -7.32 2.64
N ASP A 40 12.53 -7.39 3.56
CA ASP A 40 12.90 -8.65 4.22
C ASP A 40 11.72 -9.19 5.04
N GLU A 41 10.93 -8.31 5.70
CA GLU A 41 9.69 -8.71 6.37
C GLU A 41 8.62 -9.22 5.41
N ILE A 42 8.42 -8.57 4.26
CA ILE A 42 7.51 -9.06 3.20
C ILE A 42 7.91 -10.45 2.73
N MET A 43 9.21 -10.70 2.58
CA MET A 43 9.72 -12.01 2.14
C MET A 43 9.70 -13.07 3.24
N ARG A 44 9.79 -12.66 4.52
CA ARG A 44 9.83 -13.57 5.66
C ARG A 44 8.52 -14.32 5.84
N SER A 45 7.40 -13.61 5.79
CA SER A 45 6.06 -14.20 5.97
C SER A 45 4.96 -13.22 5.58
N ASN A 46 3.71 -13.68 5.54
CA ASN A 46 2.53 -12.85 5.34
C ASN A 46 1.79 -12.49 6.64
N VAL A 47 2.44 -12.66 7.80
CA VAL A 47 1.81 -12.39 9.10
C VAL A 47 1.57 -10.90 9.28
N TYR A 48 2.58 -10.07 9.07
CA TYR A 48 2.46 -8.62 9.21
C TYR A 48 2.26 -7.92 7.88
N LEU A 49 3.15 -8.14 6.92
CA LEU A 49 3.18 -7.42 5.66
C LEU A 49 2.88 -8.29 4.44
N GLY A 50 2.23 -7.68 3.46
CA GLY A 50 2.13 -8.19 2.10
C GLY A 50 2.67 -7.16 1.11
N GLY A 51 3.43 -7.60 0.12
CA GLY A 51 3.99 -6.74 -0.91
C GLY A 51 3.49 -7.10 -2.31
N TYR A 52 3.18 -6.08 -3.09
CA TYR A 52 2.68 -6.20 -4.47
C TYR A 52 3.48 -5.32 -5.41
N LEU A 53 3.82 -5.86 -6.56
CA LEU A 53 4.46 -5.13 -7.66
C LEU A 53 3.46 -4.90 -8.78
N PHE A 54 3.48 -3.69 -9.32
CA PHE A 54 2.67 -3.29 -10.46
C PHE A 54 3.54 -3.24 -11.71
N ALA A 55 3.06 -3.80 -12.80
CA ALA A 55 3.69 -3.68 -14.10
C ALA A 55 2.71 -3.12 -15.12
N PHE A 56 3.20 -2.23 -15.98
CA PHE A 56 2.50 -1.67 -17.11
C PHE A 56 3.34 -1.92 -18.37
N GLU A 57 2.75 -2.59 -19.37
CA GLU A 57 3.47 -3.00 -20.59
C GLU A 57 4.80 -3.71 -20.32
N GLY A 58 4.80 -4.60 -19.31
CA GLY A 58 5.99 -5.38 -18.93
C GLY A 58 7.05 -4.63 -18.11
N LYS A 59 6.85 -3.34 -17.83
CA LYS A 59 7.79 -2.53 -17.01
C LYS A 59 7.26 -2.31 -15.61
N PRO A 60 8.12 -2.27 -14.58
CA PRO A 60 7.71 -1.88 -13.24
C PRO A 60 7.05 -0.49 -13.23
N ALA A 61 5.86 -0.40 -12.67
CA ALA A 61 5.05 0.83 -12.71
C ALA A 61 4.66 1.34 -11.30
N GLY A 62 4.88 0.54 -10.25
CA GLY A 62 4.56 0.92 -8.90
C GLY A 62 4.52 -0.27 -7.95
N TYR A 63 4.13 -0.02 -6.71
CA TYR A 63 3.99 -1.06 -5.69
C TYR A 63 2.90 -0.72 -4.68
N ALA A 64 2.52 -1.72 -3.89
CA ALA A 64 1.76 -1.54 -2.67
C ALA A 64 2.34 -2.38 -1.53
N ILE A 65 2.21 -1.86 -0.31
CA ILE A 65 2.40 -2.61 0.94
C ILE A 65 1.06 -2.68 1.66
N THR A 66 0.72 -3.87 2.15
CA THR A 66 -0.43 -4.09 3.01
C THR A 66 0.03 -4.60 4.37
N ALA A 67 -0.68 -4.21 5.44
CA ALA A 67 -0.45 -4.71 6.79
C ALA A 67 -1.74 -5.29 7.37
N LYS A 68 -1.64 -6.15 8.38
CA LYS A 68 -2.79 -6.80 9.02
C LYS A 68 -2.88 -6.44 10.48
N SER A 69 -4.11 -6.21 10.93
CA SER A 69 -4.47 -6.14 12.35
C SER A 69 -5.80 -6.84 12.58
N TYR A 70 -6.09 -7.23 13.81
CA TYR A 70 -7.42 -7.69 14.18
C TYR A 70 -8.24 -6.51 14.70
N SER A 71 -9.41 -6.30 14.17
CA SER A 71 -10.31 -5.21 14.58
C SER A 71 -11.57 -5.77 15.24
N HIS A 72 -11.75 -5.46 16.53
CA HIS A 72 -12.99 -5.79 17.23
C HIS A 72 -14.19 -5.07 16.60
N GLU A 73 -14.04 -3.80 16.25
CA GLU A 73 -15.08 -3.00 15.60
C GLU A 73 -15.52 -3.55 14.26
N ALA A 74 -14.56 -4.02 13.44
CA ALA A 74 -14.85 -4.62 12.13
C ALA A 74 -15.29 -6.10 12.24
N GLY A 75 -15.09 -6.73 13.40
CA GLY A 75 -15.42 -8.12 13.64
C GLY A 75 -14.50 -9.12 12.96
N GLY A 76 -13.24 -8.74 12.69
CA GLY A 76 -12.27 -9.61 12.02
C GLY A 76 -10.99 -8.92 11.65
N ILE A 77 -10.23 -9.52 10.72
CA ILE A 77 -8.97 -8.97 10.25
C ILE A 77 -9.21 -7.72 9.41
N THR A 78 -8.49 -6.66 9.74
CA THR A 78 -8.38 -5.45 8.90
C THR A 78 -7.12 -5.54 8.08
N LEU A 79 -7.26 -5.43 6.76
CA LEU A 79 -6.16 -5.27 5.84
C LEU A 79 -5.95 -3.77 5.58
N TRP A 80 -4.80 -3.27 6.01
CA TRP A 80 -4.37 -1.91 5.74
C TRP A 80 -3.65 -1.86 4.41
N VAL A 81 -4.01 -0.93 3.57
CA VAL A 81 -3.18 -0.51 2.44
C VAL A 81 -2.28 0.62 2.95
N ASP A 82 -1.12 0.24 3.49
CA ASP A 82 -0.18 1.18 4.11
C ASP A 82 0.48 2.09 3.09
N GLU A 83 0.86 1.52 1.95
CA GLU A 83 1.50 2.26 0.87
C GLU A 83 0.88 1.86 -0.47
N LEU A 84 0.62 2.85 -1.30
CA LEU A 84 0.19 2.71 -2.68
C LEU A 84 0.91 3.75 -3.53
N PHE A 85 1.89 3.30 -4.29
CA PHE A 85 2.72 4.16 -5.11
C PHE A 85 2.66 3.75 -6.58
N VAL A 86 2.43 4.73 -7.45
CA VAL A 86 2.50 4.58 -8.91
C VAL A 86 3.49 5.62 -9.43
N LEU A 87 4.46 5.16 -10.21
CA LEU A 87 5.42 6.03 -10.89
C LEU A 87 4.68 7.06 -11.75
N GLU A 88 5.20 8.28 -11.78
CA GLU A 88 4.51 9.43 -12.36
C GLU A 88 4.06 9.20 -13.80
N GLU A 89 4.92 8.63 -14.63
CA GLU A 89 4.65 8.32 -16.03
C GLU A 89 3.55 7.28 -16.26
N TYR A 90 3.20 6.52 -15.20
CA TYR A 90 2.13 5.51 -15.25
C TYR A 90 0.86 5.92 -14.49
N ARG A 91 0.81 7.12 -13.92
CA ARG A 91 -0.39 7.63 -13.26
C ARG A 91 -1.53 7.85 -14.25
N SER A 92 -2.76 7.80 -13.75
CA SER A 92 -3.99 7.96 -14.54
C SER A 92 -4.24 6.87 -15.60
N LYS A 93 -3.50 5.76 -15.55
CA LYS A 93 -3.67 4.59 -16.44
C LYS A 93 -4.48 3.45 -15.81
N GLY A 94 -5.18 3.72 -14.70
CA GLY A 94 -6.06 2.74 -14.05
C GLY A 94 -5.37 1.73 -13.13
N ILE A 95 -4.04 1.82 -12.91
CA ILE A 95 -3.26 0.86 -12.11
C ILE A 95 -3.79 0.75 -10.67
N GLY A 96 -4.14 1.88 -10.03
CA GLY A 96 -4.73 1.85 -8.69
C GLY A 96 -6.06 1.08 -8.65
N SER A 97 -6.93 1.27 -9.64
CA SER A 97 -8.19 0.51 -9.75
C SER A 97 -7.93 -0.97 -10.00
N GLU A 98 -6.96 -1.30 -10.84
CA GLU A 98 -6.53 -2.68 -11.09
C GLU A 98 -6.03 -3.35 -9.81
N PHE A 99 -5.25 -2.63 -8.98
CA PHE A 99 -4.78 -3.14 -7.69
C PHE A 99 -5.93 -3.46 -6.73
N PHE A 100 -6.89 -2.55 -6.55
CA PHE A 100 -8.02 -2.81 -5.65
C PHE A 100 -8.93 -3.92 -6.15
N ASN A 101 -9.12 -4.06 -7.46
CA ASN A 101 -9.83 -5.19 -8.05
C ASN A 101 -9.09 -6.51 -7.81
N TYR A 102 -7.77 -6.53 -8.00
CA TYR A 102 -6.92 -7.67 -7.71
C TYR A 102 -7.00 -8.05 -6.22
N LEU A 103 -6.88 -7.05 -5.35
CA LEU A 103 -6.96 -7.27 -3.90
C LEU A 103 -8.29 -7.89 -3.50
N LYS A 104 -9.41 -7.34 -3.99
CA LYS A 104 -10.76 -7.86 -3.75
C LYS A 104 -10.94 -9.29 -4.23
N ALA A 105 -10.33 -9.63 -5.36
CA ALA A 105 -10.44 -10.98 -5.94
C ALA A 105 -9.55 -12.03 -5.24
N THR A 106 -8.46 -11.60 -4.59
CA THR A 106 -7.43 -12.50 -4.06
C THR A 106 -7.23 -12.45 -2.55
N MET A 107 -7.81 -11.47 -1.85
CA MET A 107 -7.68 -11.39 -0.39
C MET A 107 -8.39 -12.55 0.30
N ASP A 108 -7.83 -12.93 1.45
CA ASP A 108 -8.38 -13.98 2.29
C ASP A 108 -9.82 -13.66 2.72
N PRO A 109 -10.75 -14.62 2.68
CA PRO A 109 -12.14 -14.42 3.13
C PRO A 109 -12.29 -13.98 4.60
N SER A 110 -11.28 -14.18 5.44
CA SER A 110 -11.25 -13.70 6.83
C SER A 110 -11.05 -12.20 6.96
N ILE A 111 -10.71 -11.49 5.88
CA ILE A 111 -10.58 -10.02 5.87
C ILE A 111 -11.97 -9.39 5.97
N ALA A 112 -12.24 -8.76 7.12
CA ALA A 112 -13.51 -8.09 7.39
C ALA A 112 -13.55 -6.63 6.91
N ARG A 113 -12.39 -5.98 6.81
CA ARG A 113 -12.27 -4.57 6.43
C ARG A 113 -10.98 -4.31 5.68
N VAL A 114 -11.04 -3.47 4.65
CA VAL A 114 -9.85 -2.86 4.04
C VAL A 114 -9.80 -1.40 4.48
N ARG A 115 -8.65 -0.94 4.91
CA ARG A 115 -8.46 0.39 5.46
C ARG A 115 -7.21 1.05 4.88
N LEU A 116 -7.21 2.37 4.78
CA LEU A 116 -6.05 3.16 4.35
C LEU A 116 -6.05 4.53 5.03
N GLU A 117 -4.92 5.19 4.96
CA GLU A 117 -4.76 6.58 5.37
C GLU A 117 -4.48 7.43 4.14
N VAL A 118 -4.96 8.65 4.16
CA VAL A 118 -4.72 9.64 3.09
C VAL A 118 -4.67 11.03 3.71
N GLU A 119 -3.73 11.84 3.28
CA GLU A 119 -3.63 13.24 3.68
C GLU A 119 -4.91 14.00 3.31
N SER A 120 -5.38 14.85 4.23
CA SER A 120 -6.65 15.57 4.09
C SER A 120 -6.69 16.54 2.90
N ASP A 121 -5.53 17.01 2.44
CA ASP A 121 -5.37 17.88 1.28
C ASP A 121 -5.13 17.11 -0.04
N ASN A 122 -4.92 15.80 0.02
CA ASN A 122 -4.79 14.96 -1.17
C ASN A 122 -6.16 14.66 -1.81
N HIS A 123 -6.79 15.72 -2.30
CA HIS A 123 -8.15 15.65 -2.87
C HIS A 123 -8.27 14.68 -4.05
N ARG A 124 -7.20 14.49 -4.81
CA ARG A 124 -7.17 13.54 -5.94
C ARG A 124 -7.32 12.10 -5.45
N ALA A 125 -6.52 11.72 -4.46
CA ALA A 125 -6.57 10.39 -3.86
C ALA A 125 -7.91 10.15 -3.16
N ILE A 126 -8.42 11.13 -2.39
CA ILE A 126 -9.71 11.04 -1.69
C ILE A 126 -10.84 10.79 -2.70
N ARG A 127 -10.90 11.54 -3.81
CA ARG A 127 -11.91 11.32 -4.84
C ARG A 127 -11.81 9.91 -5.45
N PHE A 128 -10.58 9.44 -5.69
CA PHE A 128 -10.36 8.09 -6.21
C PHE A 128 -10.86 7.03 -5.22
N TYR A 129 -10.50 7.12 -3.94
CA TYR A 129 -10.93 6.15 -2.92
C TYR A 129 -12.44 6.14 -2.73
N ARG A 130 -13.09 7.30 -2.68
CA ARG A 130 -14.56 7.39 -2.64
C ARG A 130 -15.22 6.71 -3.84
N LYS A 131 -14.68 6.92 -5.03
CA LYS A 131 -15.19 6.31 -6.27
C LYS A 131 -15.15 4.78 -6.23
N ILE A 132 -14.17 4.19 -5.59
CA ILE A 132 -14.04 2.73 -5.46
C ILE A 132 -14.68 2.16 -4.20
N GLY A 133 -15.41 2.98 -3.42
CA GLY A 133 -16.28 2.54 -2.33
C GLY A 133 -15.75 2.77 -0.92
N PHE A 134 -14.64 3.49 -0.74
CA PHE A 134 -14.18 3.87 0.58
C PHE A 134 -15.01 5.04 1.15
N THR A 135 -15.20 5.01 2.47
CA THR A 135 -15.80 6.10 3.26
C THR A 135 -14.83 6.50 4.35
N GLU A 136 -14.91 7.76 4.79
CA GLU A 136 -14.06 8.26 5.87
C GLU A 136 -14.40 7.61 7.21
N LEU A 137 -13.36 7.34 8.01
CA LEU A 137 -13.47 7.05 9.43
C LEU A 137 -13.14 8.32 10.23
N GLU A 138 -14.02 8.70 11.14
CA GLU A 138 -13.90 9.94 11.94
C GLU A 138 -13.04 9.72 13.19
N TYR A 139 -11.88 9.09 13.07
CA TYR A 139 -10.91 8.93 14.16
C TYR A 139 -9.66 9.76 13.88
N ASN A 140 -9.25 10.54 14.86
CA ASN A 140 -7.92 11.15 14.83
C ASN A 140 -6.88 10.12 15.21
N GLN A 141 -5.76 10.12 14.52
CA GLN A 141 -4.64 9.23 14.81
C GLN A 141 -3.57 9.96 15.61
N MET A 142 -2.97 9.25 16.56
CA MET A 142 -1.87 9.72 17.38
C MET A 142 -0.80 8.63 17.43
N TYR A 143 0.46 9.01 17.51
CA TYR A 143 1.56 8.06 17.62
C TYR A 143 2.62 8.54 18.58
N VAL A 144 3.43 7.63 19.05
CA VAL A 144 4.69 7.88 19.76
C VAL A 144 5.71 6.86 19.29
N ASP A 145 6.90 7.35 18.93
CA ASP A 145 8.04 6.49 18.61
C ASP A 145 8.78 6.12 19.90
N LYS A 146 9.42 4.95 19.86
CA LYS A 146 10.19 4.43 20.98
C LYS A 146 11.64 4.86 20.92
#